data_a92d32be0cc90d54ee0581485a257fe5
#
_entry.id   a92d32be0cc90d54ee0581485a257fe5
#
_cell.length_a   1.000
_cell.length_b   1.000
_cell.length_c   1.000
_cell.angle_alpha   90.00
_cell.angle_beta   90.00
_cell.angle_gamma   90.00
#
_symmetry.space_group_name_H-M   'P 1'
#
loop_
_entity.id
_entity.type
_entity.pdbx_description
1 polymer ?
#
loop_
_entity_poly.entity_id
_entity_poly.type
_entity_poly.pdbx_seq_one_letter_code
_entity_poly.pdbx_strand_id
1 'polypeptide(L)'
;LITNSVLDVISKLTDRAYDLVVLRHNPEDLSYVINESHRILRSGGALVIDNYYGGGKVCDAAQRDPRTVALRDAGKIIKNDTDHWVSSLIPVGDGLLIATKL
;
A
#
# COMPACT_ATOMS: atom_id res chain seq x y z
N LEU A 1 -13.74 1.97 2.72
CA LEU A 1 -12.62 1.69 3.59
C LEU A 1 -12.45 0.18 3.82
N ILE A 2 -11.31 -0.34 3.45
CA ILE A 2 -11.01 -1.77 3.58
C ILE A 2 -9.86 -1.91 4.56
N THR A 3 -10.10 -2.58 5.68
CA THR A 3 -9.13 -2.64 6.79
C THR A 3 -8.76 -4.04 7.26
N ASN A 4 -9.38 -5.10 6.71
CA ASN A 4 -9.16 -6.47 7.17
C ASN A 4 -8.75 -7.39 6.03
N SER A 5 -8.48 -8.62 6.35
CA SER A 5 -8.19 -9.77 5.46
C SER A 5 -8.35 -9.50 3.97
N VAL A 6 -7.47 -8.69 3.45
CA VAL A 6 -7.66 -8.09 2.12
C VAL A 6 -7.61 -9.14 1.03
N LEU A 7 -6.76 -10.17 1.20
CA LEU A 7 -6.58 -11.21 0.18
C LEU A 7 -7.86 -11.97 -0.15
N ASP A 8 -8.71 -12.20 0.87
CA ASP A 8 -9.93 -12.99 0.68
C ASP A 8 -11.07 -12.18 0.08
N VAL A 9 -11.03 -10.87 0.21
CA VAL A 9 -12.16 -9.99 -0.10
C VAL A 9 -11.89 -9.14 -1.33
N ILE A 10 -10.67 -8.66 -1.50
CA ILE A 10 -10.36 -7.62 -2.48
C ILE A 10 -10.66 -8.04 -3.91
N SER A 11 -10.42 -9.29 -4.26
CA SER A 11 -10.69 -9.80 -5.61
C SER A 11 -12.17 -9.80 -5.98
N LYS A 12 -13.05 -9.73 -4.98
CA LYS A 12 -14.51 -9.75 -5.16
C LYS A 12 -15.10 -8.35 -5.25
N LEU A 13 -14.31 -7.32 -5.06
CA LEU A 13 -14.78 -5.95 -5.04
C LEU A 13 -14.88 -5.37 -6.44
N THR A 14 -15.82 -4.43 -6.60
CA THR A 14 -16.12 -3.80 -7.89
C THR A 14 -15.02 -2.84 -8.33
N ASP A 15 -14.71 -2.84 -9.62
CA ASP A 15 -13.76 -1.91 -10.21
C ASP A 15 -14.20 -0.46 -10.03
N ARG A 16 -13.26 0.42 -9.74
CA ARG A 16 -13.45 1.89 -9.71
C ARG A 16 -14.60 2.35 -8.81
N ALA A 17 -14.87 1.59 -7.75
CA ALA A 17 -15.99 1.86 -6.86
C ALA A 17 -15.58 2.51 -5.54
N TYR A 18 -14.30 2.60 -5.25
CA TYR A 18 -13.81 3.03 -3.93
C TYR A 18 -12.95 4.28 -4.03
N ASP A 19 -13.07 5.13 -3.01
CA ASP A 19 -12.31 6.37 -2.90
C ASP A 19 -11.03 6.20 -2.08
N LEU A 20 -11.02 5.22 -1.17
CA LEU A 20 -9.95 5.05 -0.20
C LEU A 20 -9.79 3.59 0.17
N VAL A 21 -8.56 3.12 0.13
CA VAL A 21 -8.15 1.82 0.65
C VAL A 21 -7.08 2.05 1.69
N VAL A 22 -7.28 1.55 2.91
CA VAL A 22 -6.30 1.67 3.98
C VAL A 22 -5.82 0.28 4.39
N LEU A 23 -4.52 0.08 4.33
CA LEU A 23 -3.87 -1.15 4.76
C LEU A 23 -3.18 -0.89 6.11
N ARG A 24 -3.74 -1.44 7.17
CA ARG A 24 -3.22 -1.28 8.53
C ARG A 24 -2.35 -2.43 8.99
N HIS A 25 -2.60 -3.60 8.44
CA HIS A 25 -1.81 -4.80 8.70
C HIS A 25 -1.15 -5.19 7.40
N ASN A 26 0.07 -5.71 7.47
CA ASN A 26 0.75 -6.14 6.27
C ASN A 26 0.08 -7.40 5.74
N PRO A 27 -0.55 -7.33 4.57
CA PRO A 27 -1.02 -8.53 3.90
C PRO A 27 0.18 -9.37 3.45
N GLU A 28 -0.05 -10.66 3.33
CA GLU A 28 1.00 -11.60 2.93
C GLU A 28 1.54 -11.32 1.54
N ASP A 29 0.72 -10.77 0.65
CA ASP A 29 1.12 -10.44 -0.72
C ASP A 29 0.78 -8.98 -1.03
N LEU A 30 1.71 -8.07 -0.71
CA LEU A 30 1.54 -6.65 -0.94
C LEU A 30 1.45 -6.28 -2.42
N SER A 31 2.22 -6.93 -3.28
CA SER A 31 2.18 -6.65 -4.72
C SER A 31 0.80 -6.92 -5.29
N TYR A 32 0.19 -8.05 -4.94
CA TYR A 32 -1.16 -8.39 -5.36
C TYR A 32 -2.17 -7.38 -4.84
N VAL A 33 -2.07 -7.02 -3.56
CA VAL A 33 -2.99 -6.07 -2.93
C VAL A 33 -2.86 -4.68 -3.53
N ILE A 34 -1.66 -4.24 -3.87
CA ILE A 34 -1.45 -2.94 -4.53
C ILE A 34 -2.13 -2.93 -5.91
N ASN A 35 -1.96 -3.98 -6.70
CA ASN A 35 -2.57 -4.08 -8.01
C ASN A 35 -4.10 -4.10 -7.92
N GLU A 36 -4.65 -4.86 -6.99
CA GLU A 36 -6.09 -4.92 -6.79
C GLU A 36 -6.64 -3.61 -6.20
N SER A 37 -5.88 -2.94 -5.34
CA SER A 37 -6.26 -1.61 -4.84
C SER A 37 -6.35 -0.61 -5.99
N HIS A 38 -5.41 -0.66 -6.92
CA HIS A 38 -5.47 0.19 -8.11
C HIS A 38 -6.73 -0.10 -8.93
N ARG A 39 -7.08 -1.35 -9.09
CA ARG A 39 -8.28 -1.77 -9.84
C ARG A 39 -9.56 -1.21 -9.21
N ILE A 40 -9.72 -1.36 -7.90
CA ILE A 40 -10.97 -0.99 -7.22
C ILE A 40 -11.09 0.50 -6.91
N LEU A 41 -9.97 1.23 -6.86
CA LEU A 41 -10.00 2.67 -6.66
C LEU A 41 -10.47 3.38 -7.93
N ARG A 42 -11.29 4.41 -7.75
CA ARG A 42 -11.57 5.35 -8.84
C ARG A 42 -10.36 6.27 -9.04
N SER A 43 -10.27 6.91 -10.20
CA SER A 43 -9.23 7.91 -10.47
C SER A 43 -9.32 9.04 -9.44
N GLY A 44 -8.19 9.42 -8.89
CA GLY A 44 -8.13 10.38 -7.77
C GLY A 44 -8.31 9.75 -6.40
N GLY A 45 -8.70 8.47 -6.33
CA GLY A 45 -8.77 7.74 -5.07
C GLY A 45 -7.37 7.42 -4.52
N ALA A 46 -7.30 7.07 -3.26
CA ALA A 46 -6.02 6.89 -2.57
C ALA A 46 -5.88 5.52 -1.90
N LEU A 47 -4.69 4.95 -2.02
CA LEU A 47 -4.22 3.83 -1.21
C LEU A 47 -3.34 4.38 -0.09
N VAL A 48 -3.62 4.02 1.15
CA VAL A 48 -2.83 4.40 2.31
C VAL A 48 -2.27 3.15 2.96
N ILE A 49 -0.95 3.09 3.10
CA ILE A 49 -0.28 2.03 3.87
C ILE A 49 0.15 2.63 5.20
N ASP A 50 -0.57 2.26 6.26
CA ASP A 50 -0.29 2.70 7.62
C ASP A 50 0.86 1.87 8.20
N ASN A 51 1.59 2.46 9.15
CA ASN A 51 2.77 1.83 9.76
C ASN A 51 3.80 1.38 8.73
N TYR A 52 4.00 2.18 7.70
CA TYR A 52 4.87 1.83 6.58
C TYR A 52 6.32 1.57 7.03
N TYR A 53 6.80 2.28 8.06
CA TYR A 53 8.17 2.08 8.54
C TYR A 53 8.37 0.75 9.29
N GLY A 54 7.28 0.08 9.68
CA GLY A 54 7.38 -1.21 10.35
C GLY A 54 8.21 -1.17 11.63
N GLY A 55 7.95 -0.19 12.50
CA GLY A 55 8.76 0.01 13.69
C GLY A 55 10.14 0.59 13.41
N GLY A 56 10.30 1.32 12.30
CA GLY A 56 11.56 1.89 11.88
C GLY A 56 12.45 0.97 11.05
N LYS A 57 12.08 -0.30 10.90
CA LYS A 57 12.90 -1.31 10.22
C LYS A 57 13.08 -1.03 8.72
N VAL A 58 12.07 -0.44 8.08
CA VAL A 58 12.12 -0.12 6.64
C VAL A 58 13.27 0.84 6.33
N CYS A 59 13.58 1.74 7.26
CA CYS A 59 14.66 2.71 7.12
C CYS A 59 16.05 2.14 7.42
N ASP A 60 16.12 0.93 7.96
CA ASP A 60 17.39 0.27 8.32
C ASP A 60 17.72 -0.81 7.28
N ALA A 61 18.72 -0.56 6.45
CA ALA A 61 19.13 -1.46 5.39
C ALA A 61 19.59 -2.84 5.88
N ALA A 62 19.98 -2.95 7.16
CA ALA A 62 20.37 -4.23 7.75
C ALA A 62 19.17 -5.13 8.07
N GLN A 63 17.96 -4.57 8.15
CA GLN A 63 16.75 -5.32 8.43
C GLN A 63 16.25 -5.98 7.14
N ARG A 64 16.22 -7.31 7.14
CA ARG A 64 15.86 -8.12 5.96
C ARG A 64 14.83 -9.20 6.24
N ASP A 65 14.05 -9.05 7.31
CA ASP A 65 12.94 -9.96 7.57
C ASP A 65 11.88 -9.82 6.45
N PRO A 66 11.10 -10.88 6.18
CA PRO A 66 10.16 -10.89 5.05
C PRO A 66 9.18 -9.72 5.05
N ARG A 67 8.67 -9.33 6.21
CA ARG A 67 7.75 -8.20 6.34
C ARG A 67 8.41 -6.88 5.92
N THR A 68 9.61 -6.63 6.42
CA THR A 68 10.35 -5.39 6.12
C THR A 68 10.70 -5.31 4.64
N VAL A 69 11.14 -6.42 4.06
CA VAL A 69 11.45 -6.49 2.63
C VAL A 69 10.18 -6.25 1.80
N ALA A 70 9.07 -6.84 2.19
CA ALA A 70 7.79 -6.65 1.48
C ALA A 70 7.34 -5.18 1.51
N LEU A 71 7.46 -4.50 2.64
CA LEU A 71 7.14 -3.07 2.75
C LEU A 71 8.06 -2.22 1.87
N ARG A 72 9.35 -2.52 1.89
CA ARG A 72 10.35 -1.81 1.09
C ARG A 72 10.07 -1.97 -0.41
N ASP A 73 9.79 -3.19 -0.83
CA ASP A 73 9.47 -3.50 -2.23
C ASP A 73 8.17 -2.85 -2.66
N ALA A 74 7.15 -2.84 -1.80
CA ALA A 74 5.89 -2.16 -2.07
C ALA A 74 6.09 -0.66 -2.32
N GLY A 75 6.90 -0.01 -1.50
CA GLY A 75 7.24 1.39 -1.70
C GLY A 75 7.94 1.66 -3.01
N LYS A 76 8.86 0.79 -3.40
CA LYS A 76 9.56 0.89 -4.70
C LYS A 76 8.62 0.70 -5.88
N ILE A 77 7.74 -0.28 -5.81
CA ILE A 77 6.74 -0.54 -6.85
C ILE A 77 5.88 0.69 -7.08
N ILE A 78 5.34 1.26 -6.02
CA ILE A 78 4.47 2.44 -6.11
C ILE A 78 5.26 3.65 -6.62
N LYS A 79 6.43 3.90 -6.07
CA LYS A 79 7.24 5.06 -6.44
C LYS A 79 7.68 5.01 -7.90
N ASN A 80 8.00 3.85 -8.42
CA ASN A 80 8.50 3.68 -9.78
C ASN A 80 7.39 3.60 -10.82
N ASP A 81 6.16 3.33 -10.42
CA ASP A 81 5.01 3.22 -11.33
C ASP A 81 4.33 4.58 -11.47
N THR A 82 5.01 5.50 -12.11
CA THR A 82 4.55 6.88 -12.28
C THR A 82 3.39 7.02 -13.26
N ASP A 83 3.08 5.98 -14.01
CA ASP A 83 1.92 5.96 -14.90
C ASP A 83 0.61 5.72 -14.14
N HIS A 84 0.68 5.10 -12.98
CA HIS A 84 -0.49 4.69 -12.21
C HIS A 84 -0.66 5.41 -10.88
N TRP A 85 0.46 5.85 -10.27
CA TRP A 85 0.44 6.40 -8.92
C TRP A 85 1.23 7.71 -8.81
N VAL A 86 0.68 8.63 -8.03
CA VAL A 86 1.44 9.73 -7.43
C VAL A 86 1.53 9.44 -5.94
N SER A 87 2.74 9.29 -5.42
CA SER A 87 2.93 8.86 -4.03
C SER A 87 3.63 9.90 -3.18
N SER A 88 3.31 9.88 -1.90
CA SER A 88 3.94 10.70 -0.87
C SER A 88 4.16 9.86 0.38
N LEU A 89 5.30 10.04 1.02
CA LEU A 89 5.60 9.41 2.30
C LEU A 89 5.55 10.47 3.39
N ILE A 90 4.65 10.28 4.35
CA ILE A 90 4.41 11.23 5.44
C ILE A 90 4.98 10.64 6.73
N PRO A 91 5.97 11.29 7.35
CA PRO A 91 6.63 10.77 8.56
C PRO A 91 5.81 11.07 9.84
N VAL A 92 4.58 10.63 9.86
CA VAL A 92 3.68 10.75 11.02
C VAL A 92 3.58 9.38 11.67
N GLY A 93 3.78 9.31 12.98
CA GLY A 93 3.78 8.03 13.68
C GLY A 93 4.84 7.09 13.11
N ASP A 94 4.44 5.89 12.71
CA ASP A 94 5.32 4.89 12.09
C ASP A 94 5.32 4.98 10.54
N GLY A 95 5.00 6.14 10.01
CA GLY A 95 5.02 6.41 8.58
C GLY A 95 3.71 6.09 7.88
N LEU A 96 3.28 6.99 7.00
CA LEU A 96 2.14 6.79 6.10
C LEU A 96 2.63 6.88 4.67
N LEU A 97 2.44 5.83 3.90
CA LEU A 97 2.64 5.88 2.46
C LEU A 97 1.28 6.09 1.80
N ILE A 98 1.14 7.20 1.09
CA ILE A 98 -0.09 7.56 0.40
C ILE A 98 0.16 7.53 -1.10
N ALA A 99 -0.64 6.76 -1.81
CA ALA A 99 -0.56 6.66 -3.27
C ALA A 99 -1.91 7.02 -3.88
N THR A 100 -1.92 8.06 -4.69
CA THR A 100 -3.12 8.51 -5.39
C THR A 100 -3.15 7.92 -6.78
N LYS A 101 -4.28 7.31 -7.15
CA LYS A 101 -4.48 6.71 -8.46
C LYS A 101 -4.65 7.80 -9.52
N LEU A 102 -3.85 7.70 -10.54
CA LEU A 102 -3.97 8.56 -11.73
C LEU A 102 -5.11 8.15 -12.64
#